data_2e3f61da8154664d7da5d51d763d5565
#
_entry.id   2e3f61da8154664d7da5d51d763d5565
#
_cell.length_a   1.000
_cell.length_b   1.000
_cell.length_c   1.000
_cell.angle_alpha   90.00
_cell.angle_beta   90.00
_cell.angle_gamma   90.00
#
_symmetry.space_group_name_H-M   'P 1'
#
loop_
_entity.id
_entity.type
_entity.pdbx_description
1 polymer ?
#
loop_
_entity_poly.entity_id
_entity_poly.type
_entity_poly.pdbx_seq_one_letter_code
_entity_poly.pdbx_strand_id
1 'polypeptide(L)'
;MKQSYQIFTAALLASVSLAAAAQARTVSDEQMLDALQAVQAQRSTAMQRYAGGRLQTIWNPQVKHSNVDWWLRSFGEWESYGDDAVSGKSRSVAAGMDMNTGKETRTGIYGMYNHTELNGGTAEALQQDWRIGAYMGKQHGAVQQYGYVNYGKLGNHYNLAEVDMDYKYRGQIVELGGEYKYDLRHDDGKTYHVSPYVNVQASRYMQKSYSQPFPGAPNDLVAVAVNNNYLAGETGVELRRELQNGNYAVRLGYKRVFAGEAPLLVYTMEGVGETQRYSYDIDKDYLHLTLGGTLKLTKNLSATAEGAWLEGEHDRELKADVKLNWAF
;
A
#
# COMPACT_ATOMS: atom_id res chain seq x y z
N MET A 1 -18.34 13.29 -17.81
CA MET A 1 -18.22 11.97 -17.18
C MET A 1 -19.22 11.77 -16.04
N LYS A 2 -19.47 12.72 -15.11
CA LYS A 2 -20.50 12.57 -14.05
C LYS A 2 -21.91 12.15 -14.53
N GLN A 3 -22.33 12.54 -15.71
CA GLN A 3 -23.68 12.19 -16.23
C GLN A 3 -23.83 10.71 -16.67
N SER A 4 -22.76 10.06 -17.10
CA SER A 4 -22.82 8.65 -17.53
C SER A 4 -22.97 7.68 -16.34
N TYR A 5 -22.48 8.04 -15.17
CA TYR A 5 -22.61 7.24 -13.94
C TYR A 5 -24.04 7.26 -13.39
N GLN A 6 -24.72 8.41 -13.43
CA GLN A 6 -26.09 8.54 -12.94
C GLN A 6 -27.12 7.72 -13.72
N ILE A 7 -26.90 7.52 -15.01
CA ILE A 7 -27.81 6.74 -15.84
C ILE A 7 -27.67 5.23 -15.58
N PHE A 8 -26.47 4.74 -15.29
CA PHE A 8 -26.22 3.31 -15.00
C PHE A 8 -26.68 2.90 -13.60
N THR A 9 -26.49 3.74 -12.61
CA THR A 9 -26.95 3.50 -11.24
C THR A 9 -28.49 3.43 -11.20
N ALA A 10 -29.16 4.31 -11.91
CA ALA A 10 -30.62 4.32 -12.03
C ALA A 10 -31.20 3.05 -12.71
N ALA A 11 -30.47 2.44 -13.65
CA ALA A 11 -30.93 1.22 -14.33
C ALA A 11 -30.87 -0.03 -13.43
N LEU A 12 -29.86 -0.15 -12.55
CA LEU A 12 -29.77 -1.25 -11.59
C LEU A 12 -30.90 -1.17 -10.56
N LEU A 13 -31.22 0.02 -10.10
CA LEU A 13 -32.23 0.25 -9.07
C LEU A 13 -33.66 0.23 -9.63
N ALA A 14 -33.84 0.64 -10.86
CA ALA A 14 -35.14 0.51 -11.52
C ALA A 14 -35.59 -0.96 -11.72
N SER A 15 -34.63 -1.88 -11.90
CA SER A 15 -34.94 -3.32 -11.98
C SER A 15 -35.23 -3.96 -10.61
N VAL A 16 -34.65 -3.41 -9.52
CA VAL A 16 -34.85 -3.87 -8.14
C VAL A 16 -36.11 -3.27 -7.52
N SER A 17 -36.48 -2.01 -7.87
CA SER A 17 -37.63 -1.32 -7.30
C SER A 17 -39.02 -1.83 -7.80
N LEU A 18 -39.08 -2.58 -8.88
CA LEU A 18 -40.33 -3.16 -9.40
C LEU A 18 -40.76 -4.47 -8.72
N ALA A 19 -39.90 -5.09 -7.87
CA ALA A 19 -40.23 -6.38 -7.26
C ALA A 19 -40.48 -6.36 -5.73
N ALA A 20 -40.33 -5.25 -5.05
CA ALA A 20 -40.37 -5.22 -3.58
C ALA A 20 -41.37 -4.22 -3.01
N ALA A 21 -42.63 -4.59 -3.00
CA ALA A 21 -43.67 -3.99 -2.15
C ALA A 21 -43.74 -4.70 -0.78
N ALA A 22 -42.64 -4.71 -0.02
CA ALA A 22 -42.63 -5.08 1.39
C ALA A 22 -41.48 -4.38 2.06
N GLN A 23 -41.73 -3.56 3.04
CA GLN A 23 -40.92 -2.81 4.00
C GLN A 23 -39.45 -3.25 4.24
N ALA A 24 -38.68 -3.48 3.20
CA ALA A 24 -37.25 -3.64 3.29
C ALA A 24 -36.59 -2.27 3.12
N ARG A 25 -35.68 -1.88 3.99
CA ARG A 25 -34.81 -0.73 3.80
C ARG A 25 -34.03 -0.97 2.50
N THR A 26 -34.38 -0.25 1.45
CA THR A 26 -33.63 -0.31 0.18
C THR A 26 -32.35 0.49 0.35
N VAL A 27 -31.22 -0.10 -0.07
CA VAL A 27 -29.93 0.61 -0.17
C VAL A 27 -30.08 1.72 -1.19
N SER A 28 -29.69 2.95 -0.85
CA SER A 28 -29.70 4.05 -1.80
C SER A 28 -28.54 3.93 -2.81
N ASP A 29 -28.65 4.62 -3.94
CA ASP A 29 -27.59 4.69 -4.97
C ASP A 29 -26.28 5.20 -4.37
N GLU A 30 -26.36 6.19 -3.49
CA GLU A 30 -25.24 6.81 -2.81
C GLU A 30 -24.54 5.81 -1.88
N GLN A 31 -25.29 5.09 -1.07
CA GLN A 31 -24.73 4.06 -0.16
C GLN A 31 -24.06 2.93 -0.92
N MET A 32 -24.62 2.52 -2.07
CA MET A 32 -23.97 1.51 -2.92
C MET A 32 -22.67 2.05 -3.51
N LEU A 33 -22.66 3.30 -3.97
CA LEU A 33 -21.47 3.94 -4.51
C LEU A 33 -20.37 4.02 -3.44
N ASP A 34 -20.70 4.45 -2.22
CA ASP A 34 -19.79 4.53 -1.09
C ASP A 34 -19.17 3.15 -0.76
N ALA A 35 -20.00 2.11 -0.72
CA ALA A 35 -19.52 0.74 -0.48
C ALA A 35 -18.53 0.29 -1.55
N LEU A 36 -18.85 0.57 -2.82
CA LEU A 36 -18.01 0.21 -3.95
C LEU A 36 -16.69 0.98 -3.94
N GLN A 37 -16.70 2.26 -3.60
CA GLN A 37 -15.49 3.08 -3.45
C GLN A 37 -14.62 2.56 -2.30
N ALA A 38 -15.21 2.25 -1.14
CA ALA A 38 -14.48 1.71 0.00
C ALA A 38 -13.80 0.36 -0.33
N VAL A 39 -14.49 -0.56 -1.01
CA VAL A 39 -13.92 -1.85 -1.46
C VAL A 39 -12.77 -1.64 -2.46
N GLN A 40 -12.91 -0.66 -3.36
CA GLN A 40 -11.86 -0.33 -4.32
C GLN A 40 -10.64 0.28 -3.64
N ALA A 41 -10.85 1.19 -2.69
CA ALA A 41 -9.78 1.78 -1.90
C ALA A 41 -9.01 0.71 -1.12
N GLN A 42 -9.68 -0.29 -0.52
CA GLN A 42 -9.00 -1.43 0.12
C GLN A 42 -8.01 -2.14 -0.81
N ARG A 43 -8.39 -2.36 -2.06
CA ARG A 43 -7.52 -3.02 -3.05
C ARG A 43 -6.38 -2.11 -3.47
N SER A 44 -6.66 -0.83 -3.69
CA SER A 44 -5.66 0.17 -4.05
C SER A 44 -4.58 0.28 -2.97
N THR A 45 -4.98 0.48 -1.72
CA THR A 45 -4.09 0.51 -0.56
C THR A 45 -3.23 -0.76 -0.47
N ALA A 46 -3.84 -1.94 -0.63
CA ALA A 46 -3.09 -3.20 -0.57
C ALA A 46 -2.02 -3.29 -1.67
N MET A 47 -2.31 -2.85 -2.89
CA MET A 47 -1.38 -2.92 -4.02
C MET A 47 -0.28 -1.85 -3.97
N GLN A 48 -0.60 -0.67 -3.47
CA GLN A 48 0.35 0.45 -3.40
C GLN A 48 1.26 0.40 -2.17
N ARG A 49 0.88 -0.37 -1.14
CA ARG A 49 1.63 -0.45 0.11
C ARG A 49 3.04 -1.00 -0.12
N TYR A 50 4.01 -0.19 0.24
CA TYR A 50 5.41 -0.56 0.11
C TYR A 50 5.87 -1.41 1.29
N ALA A 51 6.12 -2.70 1.04
CA ALA A 51 6.58 -3.64 2.06
C ALA A 51 8.12 -3.65 2.26
N GLY A 52 8.87 -3.10 1.31
CA GLY A 52 10.32 -3.15 1.25
C GLY A 52 11.11 -2.22 2.19
N GLY A 53 10.52 -1.68 3.23
CA GLY A 53 11.09 -0.61 4.06
C GLY A 53 12.41 -0.88 4.80
N ARG A 54 13.02 -2.06 4.65
CA ARG A 54 14.38 -2.32 5.19
C ARG A 54 15.49 -1.64 4.39
N LEU A 55 15.24 -1.29 3.15
CA LEU A 55 16.20 -0.75 2.19
C LEU A 55 17.04 0.39 2.66
N GLN A 56 16.38 1.39 3.20
CA GLN A 56 17.04 2.65 3.58
C GLN A 56 17.99 2.47 4.75
N THR A 57 17.81 1.40 5.54
CA THR A 57 18.64 1.12 6.72
C THR A 57 19.72 0.08 6.48
N ILE A 58 19.58 -0.79 5.48
CA ILE A 58 20.52 -1.90 5.26
C ILE A 58 21.94 -1.42 4.89
N TRP A 59 22.03 -0.28 4.20
CA TRP A 59 23.29 0.35 3.80
C TRP A 59 23.54 1.68 4.48
N ASN A 60 22.80 1.98 5.54
CA ASN A 60 23.04 3.19 6.31
C ASN A 60 24.32 3.01 7.13
N PRO A 61 25.35 3.82 6.92
CA PRO A 61 26.63 3.68 7.60
C PRO A 61 26.54 3.92 9.12
N GLN A 62 25.43 4.53 9.57
CA GLN A 62 25.17 4.75 10.99
C GLN A 62 24.52 3.54 11.67
N VAL A 63 24.08 2.55 10.91
CA VAL A 63 23.58 1.28 11.42
C VAL A 63 24.75 0.28 11.46
N LYS A 64 25.18 -0.12 12.64
CA LYS A 64 26.16 -1.18 12.76
C LYS A 64 25.52 -2.51 12.37
N HIS A 65 26.20 -3.25 11.52
CA HIS A 65 25.80 -4.58 11.12
C HIS A 65 26.75 -5.62 11.69
N SER A 66 26.19 -6.73 12.13
CA SER A 66 26.90 -7.96 12.49
C SER A 66 26.69 -9.04 11.42
N ASN A 67 27.09 -10.28 11.72
CA ASN A 67 26.79 -11.38 10.82
C ASN A 67 25.29 -11.63 10.70
N VAL A 68 24.54 -11.44 11.78
CA VAL A 68 23.09 -11.55 11.85
C VAL A 68 22.52 -10.34 12.59
N ASP A 69 21.61 -9.62 11.98
CA ASP A 69 20.90 -8.50 12.59
C ASP A 69 19.42 -8.82 12.70
N TRP A 70 18.79 -8.32 13.77
CA TRP A 70 17.34 -8.30 13.93
C TRP A 70 16.84 -6.87 13.79
N TRP A 71 15.64 -6.73 13.26
CA TRP A 71 15.02 -5.43 13.16
C TRP A 71 13.52 -5.50 13.43
N LEU A 72 13.00 -4.40 13.94
CA LEU A 72 11.58 -4.15 14.15
C LEU A 72 11.22 -2.82 13.51
N ARG A 73 10.08 -2.76 12.85
CA ARG A 73 9.53 -1.55 12.24
C ARG A 73 8.08 -1.40 12.64
N SER A 74 7.67 -0.16 12.95
CA SER A 74 6.27 0.22 13.10
C SER A 74 6.03 1.47 12.27
N PHE A 75 4.95 1.47 11.49
CA PHE A 75 4.60 2.63 10.68
C PHE A 75 3.10 2.85 10.65
N GLY A 76 2.71 4.12 10.49
CA GLY A 76 1.35 4.57 10.28
C GLY A 76 1.25 5.29 8.94
N GLU A 77 0.12 5.14 8.26
CA GLU A 77 -0.20 5.80 7.02
C GLU A 77 -1.58 6.46 7.16
N TRP A 78 -1.70 7.67 6.62
CA TRP A 78 -2.95 8.40 6.46
C TRP A 78 -3.10 8.65 4.97
N GLU A 79 -4.22 8.21 4.43
CA GLU A 79 -4.48 8.17 3.00
C GLU A 79 -5.78 8.90 2.70
N SER A 80 -5.82 9.59 1.58
CA SER A 80 -7.02 10.19 1.02
C SER A 80 -7.05 9.89 -0.47
N TYR A 81 -8.20 9.47 -0.96
CA TYR A 81 -8.43 9.08 -2.34
C TYR A 81 -9.60 9.86 -2.92
N GLY A 82 -9.46 10.27 -4.21
CA GLY A 82 -10.54 10.85 -4.98
C GLY A 82 -11.11 12.14 -4.40
N ASP A 83 -10.25 13.14 -4.15
CA ASP A 83 -10.66 14.42 -3.56
C ASP A 83 -11.37 14.25 -2.19
N ASP A 84 -10.77 13.43 -1.33
CA ASP A 84 -11.29 13.09 0.01
C ASP A 84 -12.57 12.23 0.01
N ALA A 85 -12.97 11.64 -1.11
CA ALA A 85 -14.12 10.74 -1.16
C ALA A 85 -13.96 9.51 -0.26
N VAL A 86 -12.71 9.01 -0.13
CA VAL A 86 -12.35 7.95 0.80
C VAL A 86 -11.13 8.38 1.61
N SER A 87 -11.23 8.36 2.92
CA SER A 87 -10.10 8.57 3.84
C SER A 87 -9.68 7.28 4.51
N GLY A 88 -8.37 7.11 4.74
CA GLY A 88 -7.81 5.91 5.31
C GLY A 88 -6.80 6.14 6.42
N LYS A 89 -6.71 5.16 7.32
CA LYS A 89 -5.66 5.07 8.34
C LYS A 89 -5.14 3.65 8.38
N SER A 90 -3.83 3.50 8.21
CA SER A 90 -3.17 2.20 8.32
C SER A 90 -2.20 2.20 9.49
N ARG A 91 -2.12 1.05 10.18
CA ARG A 91 -1.13 0.79 11.22
C ARG A 91 -0.45 -0.53 10.89
N SER A 92 0.87 -0.51 10.93
CA SER A 92 1.66 -1.65 10.48
C SER A 92 2.80 -1.95 11.44
N VAL A 93 3.10 -3.24 11.57
CA VAL A 93 4.27 -3.73 12.30
C VAL A 93 4.95 -4.76 11.43
N ALA A 94 6.26 -4.67 11.31
CA ALA A 94 7.08 -5.65 10.62
C ALA A 94 8.29 -6.01 11.46
N ALA A 95 8.69 -7.27 11.41
CA ALA A 95 9.91 -7.76 12.04
C ALA A 95 10.65 -8.69 11.09
N GLY A 96 11.97 -8.69 11.19
CA GLY A 96 12.79 -9.54 10.34
C GLY A 96 14.19 -9.72 10.84
N MET A 97 14.90 -10.54 10.12
CA MET A 97 16.33 -10.78 10.31
C MET A 97 17.04 -10.78 8.98
N ASP A 98 18.30 -10.36 9.00
CA ASP A 98 19.17 -10.47 7.84
C ASP A 98 20.59 -10.89 8.23
N MET A 99 21.29 -11.45 7.27
CA MET A 99 22.65 -11.94 7.45
C MET A 99 23.55 -11.55 6.28
N ASN A 100 24.84 -11.48 6.54
CA ASN A 100 25.83 -11.34 5.50
C ASN A 100 25.92 -12.64 4.69
N THR A 101 25.60 -12.58 3.40
CA THR A 101 25.74 -13.71 2.47
C THR A 101 26.92 -13.53 1.51
N GLY A 102 27.61 -12.39 1.60
CA GLY A 102 28.82 -12.05 0.85
C GLY A 102 29.48 -10.81 1.42
N LYS A 103 30.65 -10.43 0.91
CA LYS A 103 31.39 -9.25 1.41
C LYS A 103 30.56 -7.95 1.36
N GLU A 104 29.68 -7.85 0.37
CA GLU A 104 28.90 -6.64 0.05
C GLU A 104 27.42 -6.97 -0.09
N THR A 105 26.99 -8.14 0.37
CA THR A 105 25.62 -8.64 0.17
C THR A 105 25.00 -9.06 1.49
N ARG A 106 23.81 -8.58 1.75
CA ARG A 106 22.94 -9.02 2.85
C ARG A 106 21.65 -9.59 2.31
N THR A 107 21.19 -10.68 2.92
CA THR A 107 19.92 -11.32 2.59
C THR A 107 19.10 -11.47 3.86
N GLY A 108 17.81 -11.26 3.77
CA GLY A 108 16.93 -11.35 4.94
C GLY A 108 15.54 -11.86 4.61
N ILE A 109 14.83 -12.16 5.69
CA ILE A 109 13.42 -12.54 5.68
C ILE A 109 12.64 -11.66 6.66
N TYR A 110 11.34 -11.50 6.43
CA TYR A 110 10.49 -10.71 7.31
C TYR A 110 9.04 -11.19 7.30
N GLY A 111 8.35 -10.84 8.39
CA GLY A 111 6.92 -10.89 8.50
C GLY A 111 6.37 -9.48 8.75
N MET A 112 5.17 -9.20 8.23
CA MET A 112 4.49 -7.92 8.41
C MET A 112 3.00 -8.15 8.66
N TYR A 113 2.44 -7.36 9.54
CA TYR A 113 1.01 -7.25 9.78
C TYR A 113 0.58 -5.80 9.58
N ASN A 114 -0.52 -5.62 8.85
CA ASN A 114 -1.15 -4.33 8.63
C ASN A 114 -2.61 -4.37 9.05
N HIS A 115 -3.07 -3.26 9.58
CA HIS A 115 -4.46 -3.00 9.88
C HIS A 115 -4.84 -1.66 9.27
N THR A 116 -5.81 -1.64 8.38
CA THR A 116 -6.25 -0.45 7.65
C THR A 116 -7.73 -0.23 7.90
N GLU A 117 -8.10 0.99 8.24
CA GLU A 117 -9.46 1.49 8.38
C GLU A 117 -9.69 2.51 7.27
N LEU A 118 -10.74 2.33 6.47
CA LEU A 118 -11.12 3.21 5.38
C LEU A 118 -12.55 3.68 5.61
N ASN A 119 -12.79 4.96 5.42
CA ASN A 119 -14.11 5.59 5.55
C ASN A 119 -14.44 6.29 4.22
N GLY A 120 -15.53 5.89 3.60
CA GLY A 120 -16.04 6.47 2.37
C GLY A 120 -17.52 6.75 2.52
N GLY A 121 -17.90 8.00 2.83
CA GLY A 121 -19.28 8.40 3.03
C GLY A 121 -19.98 7.58 4.12
N THR A 122 -20.93 6.76 3.75
CA THR A 122 -21.70 5.88 4.67
C THR A 122 -21.07 4.51 4.87
N ALA A 123 -19.96 4.21 4.16
CA ALA A 123 -19.29 2.92 4.21
C ALA A 123 -18.03 2.96 5.08
N GLU A 124 -17.90 1.99 5.97
CA GLU A 124 -16.66 1.70 6.69
C GLU A 124 -16.05 0.41 6.16
N ALA A 125 -14.75 0.44 5.89
CA ALA A 125 -14.05 -0.74 5.41
C ALA A 125 -12.79 -1.01 6.25
N LEU A 126 -12.61 -2.26 6.64
CA LEU A 126 -11.47 -2.73 7.41
C LEU A 126 -10.67 -3.73 6.57
N GLN A 127 -9.36 -3.64 6.64
CA GLN A 127 -8.46 -4.60 6.02
C GLN A 127 -7.42 -5.07 7.02
N GLN A 128 -7.24 -6.37 7.10
CA GLN A 128 -6.14 -7.01 7.82
C GLN A 128 -5.26 -7.76 6.83
N ASP A 129 -3.98 -7.45 6.82
CA ASP A 129 -3.03 -7.94 5.82
C ASP A 129 -1.81 -8.54 6.53
N TRP A 130 -1.55 -9.83 6.27
CA TRP A 130 -0.38 -10.55 6.73
C TRP A 130 0.53 -10.85 5.55
N ARG A 131 1.77 -10.41 5.62
CA ARG A 131 2.78 -10.68 4.58
C ARG A 131 4.01 -11.35 5.15
N ILE A 132 4.57 -12.26 4.35
CA ILE A 132 5.91 -12.82 4.55
C ILE A 132 6.75 -12.50 3.33
N GLY A 133 8.01 -12.19 3.53
CA GLY A 133 8.87 -11.80 2.41
C GLY A 133 10.33 -12.12 2.64
N ALA A 134 11.07 -12.02 1.57
CA ALA A 134 12.51 -12.08 1.54
C ALA A 134 13.07 -10.88 0.79
N TYR A 135 14.28 -10.49 1.11
CA TYR A 135 14.99 -9.40 0.46
C TYR A 135 16.48 -9.67 0.37
N MET A 136 17.09 -8.99 -0.56
CA MET A 136 18.53 -8.98 -0.74
C MET A 136 18.99 -7.57 -1.06
N GLY A 137 20.06 -7.14 -0.42
CA GLY A 137 20.75 -5.89 -0.75
C GLY A 137 22.20 -6.15 -1.09
N LYS A 138 22.74 -5.39 -2.03
CA LYS A 138 24.15 -5.39 -2.42
C LYS A 138 24.67 -3.95 -2.48
N GLN A 139 25.85 -3.74 -1.89
CA GLN A 139 26.59 -2.48 -2.02
C GLN A 139 27.94 -2.76 -2.66
N HIS A 140 28.29 -2.04 -3.71
CA HIS A 140 29.59 -2.13 -4.36
C HIS A 140 30.08 -0.71 -4.69
N GLY A 141 31.09 -0.23 -3.96
CA GLY A 141 31.53 1.15 -4.06
C GLY A 141 30.37 2.12 -3.84
N ALA A 142 30.18 3.04 -4.78
CA ALA A 142 29.11 4.02 -4.75
C ALA A 142 27.70 3.46 -5.06
N VAL A 143 27.62 2.22 -5.53
CA VAL A 143 26.34 1.61 -5.98
C VAL A 143 25.70 0.85 -4.83
N GLN A 144 24.42 1.13 -4.59
CA GLN A 144 23.54 0.40 -3.70
C GLN A 144 22.39 -0.18 -4.48
N GLN A 145 22.16 -1.49 -4.32
CA GLN A 145 21.08 -2.21 -4.99
C GLN A 145 20.28 -2.99 -3.96
N TYR A 146 19.02 -3.12 -4.20
CA TYR A 146 18.11 -3.84 -3.34
C TYR A 146 16.96 -4.44 -4.12
N GLY A 147 16.53 -5.61 -3.69
CA GLY A 147 15.34 -6.25 -4.22
C GLY A 147 14.61 -7.02 -3.13
N TYR A 148 13.31 -7.14 -3.28
CA TYR A 148 12.47 -7.90 -2.36
C TYR A 148 11.32 -8.58 -3.10
N VAL A 149 10.79 -9.62 -2.47
CA VAL A 149 9.56 -10.28 -2.85
C VAL A 149 8.76 -10.60 -1.59
N ASN A 150 7.45 -10.45 -1.65
CA ASN A 150 6.57 -10.90 -0.58
C ASN A 150 5.28 -11.52 -1.10
N TYR A 151 4.65 -12.30 -0.23
CA TYR A 151 3.34 -12.87 -0.40
C TYR A 151 2.48 -12.51 0.82
N GLY A 152 1.25 -12.09 0.58
CA GLY A 152 0.30 -11.72 1.63
C GLY A 152 -1.08 -12.34 1.47
N LYS A 153 -1.77 -12.44 2.63
CA LYS A 153 -3.19 -12.77 2.71
C LYS A 153 -3.92 -11.60 3.34
N LEU A 154 -5.01 -11.22 2.72
CA LEU A 154 -5.84 -10.10 3.14
C LEU A 154 -7.20 -10.61 3.58
N GLY A 155 -7.63 -10.19 4.77
CA GLY A 155 -8.99 -10.27 5.24
C GLY A 155 -9.61 -8.89 5.08
N ASN A 156 -10.64 -8.78 4.28
CA ASN A 156 -11.36 -7.54 4.03
C ASN A 156 -12.74 -7.64 4.65
N HIS A 157 -13.19 -6.55 5.22
CA HIS A 157 -14.48 -6.40 5.81
C HIS A 157 -15.00 -5.00 5.48
N TYR A 158 -16.23 -4.87 5.05
CA TYR A 158 -16.88 -3.57 4.93
C TYR A 158 -18.28 -3.62 5.52
N ASN A 159 -18.72 -2.50 6.03
CA ASN A 159 -19.99 -2.29 6.69
C ASN A 159 -20.67 -1.05 6.13
N LEU A 160 -21.97 -1.18 5.84
CA LEU A 160 -22.89 -0.11 5.56
C LEU A 160 -23.88 -0.05 6.72
N ALA A 161 -23.56 0.74 7.75
CA ALA A 161 -24.27 0.74 9.02
C ALA A 161 -25.77 1.08 8.90
N GLU A 162 -26.13 1.97 7.96
CA GLU A 162 -27.52 2.40 7.75
C GLU A 162 -28.44 1.32 7.21
N VAL A 163 -27.90 0.28 6.56
CA VAL A 163 -28.64 -0.80 5.92
C VAL A 163 -28.34 -2.18 6.50
N ASP A 164 -27.60 -2.23 7.62
CA ASP A 164 -27.20 -3.46 8.29
C ASP A 164 -26.52 -4.48 7.35
N MET A 165 -25.65 -3.97 6.48
CA MET A 165 -24.90 -4.78 5.54
C MET A 165 -23.46 -4.95 6.03
N ASP A 166 -23.14 -6.13 6.55
CA ASP A 166 -21.82 -6.53 7.04
C ASP A 166 -21.26 -7.64 6.14
N TYR A 167 -20.11 -7.38 5.51
CA TYR A 167 -19.59 -8.30 4.54
C TYR A 167 -18.09 -8.57 4.68
N LYS A 168 -17.68 -9.85 4.55
CA LYS A 168 -16.30 -10.31 4.67
C LYS A 168 -15.83 -11.06 3.44
N TYR A 169 -14.68 -10.69 2.90
CA TYR A 169 -14.06 -11.41 1.78
C TYR A 169 -12.55 -11.49 1.95
N ARG A 170 -11.91 -12.35 1.16
CA ARG A 170 -10.48 -12.63 1.26
C ARG A 170 -9.76 -12.33 -0.05
N GLY A 171 -8.57 -11.74 0.08
CA GLY A 171 -7.64 -11.51 -1.00
C GLY A 171 -6.28 -12.15 -0.73
N GLN A 172 -5.49 -12.20 -1.78
CA GLN A 172 -4.07 -12.56 -1.75
C GLN A 172 -3.29 -11.55 -2.56
N ILE A 173 -2.05 -11.31 -2.19
CA ILE A 173 -1.15 -10.41 -2.91
C ILE A 173 0.22 -11.04 -3.05
N VAL A 174 0.81 -10.86 -4.21
CA VAL A 174 2.24 -11.06 -4.45
C VAL A 174 2.82 -9.72 -4.84
N GLU A 175 3.92 -9.35 -4.24
CA GLU A 175 4.61 -8.09 -4.52
C GLU A 175 6.09 -8.37 -4.71
N LEU A 176 6.70 -7.65 -5.64
CA LEU A 176 8.14 -7.60 -5.83
C LEU A 176 8.55 -6.15 -6.11
N GLY A 177 9.75 -5.82 -5.75
CA GLY A 177 10.28 -4.48 -6.02
C GLY A 177 11.77 -4.41 -5.78
N GLY A 178 12.32 -3.24 -6.08
CA GLY A 178 13.73 -2.98 -5.87
C GLY A 178 14.09 -1.53 -6.12
N GLU A 179 15.26 -1.18 -5.63
CA GLU A 179 15.86 0.15 -5.78
C GLU A 179 17.31 0.03 -6.23
N TYR A 180 17.71 0.92 -7.11
CA TYR A 180 19.07 1.19 -7.49
C TYR A 180 19.39 2.63 -7.09
N LYS A 181 20.50 2.82 -6.35
CA LYS A 181 20.96 4.13 -5.89
C LYS A 181 22.46 4.27 -6.13
N TYR A 182 22.90 5.45 -6.58
CA TYR A 182 24.28 5.76 -6.85
C TYR A 182 24.72 6.99 -6.03
N ASP A 183 25.74 6.84 -5.18
CA ASP A 183 26.29 7.93 -4.38
C ASP A 183 27.35 8.71 -5.17
N LEU A 184 27.03 9.93 -5.58
CA LEU A 184 27.88 10.80 -6.38
C LEU A 184 29.13 11.28 -5.62
N ARG A 185 29.17 11.13 -4.29
CA ARG A 185 30.23 11.63 -3.41
C ARG A 185 30.83 10.55 -2.52
N HIS A 186 30.77 9.31 -2.97
CA HIS A 186 31.20 8.16 -2.16
C HIS A 186 32.63 8.28 -1.64
N ASP A 187 33.58 8.81 -2.44
CA ASP A 187 35.00 8.81 -2.14
C ASP A 187 35.58 10.17 -1.71
N ASP A 188 34.75 11.20 -1.51
CA ASP A 188 35.24 12.57 -1.28
C ASP A 188 35.47 12.91 0.22
N GLY A 189 35.23 11.95 1.12
CA GLY A 189 35.40 12.10 2.57
C GLY A 189 34.50 13.15 3.21
N LYS A 190 33.51 13.67 2.50
CA LYS A 190 32.60 14.68 2.99
C LYS A 190 31.44 14.06 3.74
N THR A 191 30.81 14.87 4.60
CA THR A 191 29.67 14.47 5.41
C THR A 191 28.34 14.55 4.62
N TYR A 192 28.36 15.06 3.39
CA TYR A 192 27.18 15.19 2.53
C TYR A 192 27.26 14.21 1.37
N HIS A 193 26.17 13.49 1.16
CA HIS A 193 25.98 12.54 0.07
C HIS A 193 24.82 12.98 -0.80
N VAL A 194 24.99 12.88 -2.11
CA VAL A 194 23.95 13.16 -3.11
C VAL A 194 23.77 11.89 -3.92
N SER A 195 22.61 11.29 -3.84
CA SER A 195 22.38 9.97 -4.42
C SER A 195 21.11 9.97 -5.29
N PRO A 196 21.24 10.05 -6.62
CA PRO A 196 20.13 9.71 -7.50
C PRO A 196 19.72 8.25 -7.30
N TYR A 197 18.43 7.99 -7.41
CA TYR A 197 17.87 6.64 -7.28
C TYR A 197 16.74 6.38 -8.27
N VAL A 198 16.53 5.10 -8.54
CA VAL A 198 15.36 4.57 -9.25
C VAL A 198 14.81 3.42 -8.44
N ASN A 199 13.49 3.42 -8.23
CA ASN A 199 12.74 2.37 -7.56
C ASN A 199 11.68 1.81 -8.51
N VAL A 200 11.42 0.50 -8.43
CA VAL A 200 10.34 -0.17 -9.17
C VAL A 200 9.59 -1.08 -8.21
N GLN A 201 8.27 -1.05 -8.31
CA GLN A 201 7.35 -1.89 -7.56
C GLN A 201 6.34 -2.52 -8.51
N ALA A 202 6.15 -3.84 -8.38
CA ALA A 202 5.09 -4.55 -9.05
C ALA A 202 4.32 -5.41 -8.05
N SER A 203 3.00 -5.43 -8.14
CA SER A 203 2.17 -6.28 -7.33
C SER A 203 1.02 -6.89 -8.13
N ARG A 204 0.54 -8.04 -7.66
CA ARG A 204 -0.67 -8.69 -8.18
C ARG A 204 -1.58 -9.04 -7.02
N TYR A 205 -2.75 -8.42 -7.02
CA TYR A 205 -3.84 -8.72 -6.12
C TYR A 205 -4.77 -9.74 -6.75
N MET A 206 -5.12 -10.78 -5.99
CA MET A 206 -6.00 -11.88 -6.42
C MET A 206 -7.14 -12.03 -5.42
N GLN A 207 -8.36 -12.01 -5.91
CA GLN A 207 -9.56 -12.21 -5.11
C GLN A 207 -10.44 -13.26 -5.75
N LYS A 208 -10.94 -14.19 -4.95
CA LYS A 208 -11.94 -15.17 -5.39
C LYS A 208 -13.31 -14.50 -5.47
N SER A 209 -14.21 -15.07 -6.27
CA SER A 209 -15.61 -14.71 -6.24
C SER A 209 -16.21 -14.92 -4.84
N TYR A 210 -17.15 -14.07 -4.49
CA TYR A 210 -17.92 -14.17 -3.27
C TYR A 210 -19.35 -13.71 -3.51
N SER A 211 -20.29 -14.19 -2.72
CA SER A 211 -21.69 -13.81 -2.76
C SER A 211 -22.03 -13.03 -1.50
N GLN A 212 -22.85 -12.01 -1.64
CA GLN A 212 -23.34 -11.21 -0.53
C GLN A 212 -24.85 -10.97 -0.66
N PRO A 213 -25.62 -11.12 0.42
CA PRO A 213 -27.00 -10.72 0.43
C PRO A 213 -27.12 -9.23 0.11
N PHE A 214 -28.09 -8.89 -0.75
CA PHE A 214 -28.37 -7.52 -1.06
C PHE A 214 -29.71 -7.12 -0.45
N PRO A 215 -29.75 -6.15 0.49
CA PRO A 215 -30.98 -5.76 1.17
C PRO A 215 -32.04 -5.30 0.19
N GLY A 216 -33.23 -5.93 0.24
CA GLY A 216 -34.35 -5.61 -0.63
C GLY A 216 -34.35 -6.30 -2.00
N ALA A 217 -33.30 -7.04 -2.36
CA ALA A 217 -33.28 -7.86 -3.56
C ALA A 217 -33.61 -9.33 -3.25
N PRO A 218 -34.30 -10.04 -4.17
CA PRO A 218 -34.58 -11.47 -3.98
C PRO A 218 -33.34 -12.35 -4.17
N ASN A 219 -32.30 -11.83 -4.78
CA ASN A 219 -31.09 -12.56 -5.15
C ASN A 219 -29.84 -11.89 -4.59
N ASP A 220 -28.81 -12.71 -4.33
CA ASP A 220 -27.53 -12.23 -3.87
C ASP A 220 -26.75 -11.48 -4.97
N LEU A 221 -25.95 -10.53 -4.56
CA LEU A 221 -24.96 -9.88 -5.39
C LEU A 221 -23.67 -10.75 -5.38
N VAL A 222 -23.27 -11.22 -6.54
CA VAL A 222 -22.06 -12.05 -6.69
C VAL A 222 -20.91 -11.20 -7.21
N ALA A 223 -19.90 -10.97 -6.37
CA ALA A 223 -18.65 -10.39 -6.82
C ALA A 223 -17.83 -11.43 -7.57
N VAL A 224 -17.47 -11.11 -8.80
CA VAL A 224 -16.67 -12.00 -9.66
C VAL A 224 -15.22 -12.01 -9.19
N ALA A 225 -14.55 -13.15 -9.36
CA ALA A 225 -13.11 -13.26 -9.10
C ALA A 225 -12.31 -12.23 -9.90
N VAL A 226 -11.37 -11.55 -9.25
CA VAL A 226 -10.60 -10.46 -9.87
C VAL A 226 -9.10 -10.68 -9.67
N ASN A 227 -8.34 -10.35 -10.71
CA ASN A 227 -6.89 -10.26 -10.66
C ASN A 227 -6.48 -8.87 -11.13
N ASN A 228 -5.93 -8.07 -10.22
CA ASN A 228 -5.41 -6.74 -10.51
C ASN A 228 -3.89 -6.75 -10.48
N ASN A 229 -3.26 -6.17 -11.49
CA ASN A 229 -1.82 -5.97 -11.53
C ASN A 229 -1.53 -4.48 -11.28
N TYR A 230 -0.44 -4.22 -10.60
CA TYR A 230 0.07 -2.88 -10.36
C TYR A 230 1.55 -2.84 -10.72
N LEU A 231 1.97 -1.79 -11.41
CA LEU A 231 3.36 -1.50 -11.73
C LEU A 231 3.60 -0.01 -11.57
N ALA A 232 4.54 0.35 -10.72
CA ALA A 232 4.98 1.73 -10.54
C ALA A 232 6.48 1.83 -10.54
N GLY A 233 6.98 2.97 -10.98
CA GLY A 233 8.38 3.35 -10.88
C GLY A 233 8.50 4.71 -10.24
N GLU A 234 9.59 4.93 -9.54
CA GLU A 234 9.95 6.19 -8.93
C GLU A 234 11.39 6.53 -9.27
N THR A 235 11.67 7.80 -9.56
CA THR A 235 13.02 8.32 -9.73
C THR A 235 13.16 9.57 -8.89
N GLY A 236 14.36 9.81 -8.34
CA GLY A 236 14.56 10.96 -7.49
C GLY A 236 16.00 11.11 -7.04
N VAL A 237 16.17 12.00 -6.06
CA VAL A 237 17.47 12.31 -5.46
C VAL A 237 17.32 12.24 -3.94
N GLU A 238 18.28 11.58 -3.29
CA GLU A 238 18.48 11.61 -1.84
C GLU A 238 19.65 12.54 -1.50
N LEU A 239 19.42 13.45 -0.58
CA LEU A 239 20.45 14.26 0.07
C LEU A 239 20.59 13.75 1.49
N ARG A 240 21.76 13.22 1.86
CA ARG A 240 22.05 12.72 3.20
C ARG A 240 23.21 13.43 3.81
N ARG A 241 23.11 13.76 5.09
CA ARG A 241 24.21 14.30 5.89
C ARG A 241 24.54 13.35 7.03
N GLU A 242 25.81 12.94 7.07
CA GLU A 242 26.38 12.16 8.17
C GLU A 242 26.73 13.06 9.36
N LEU A 243 26.42 12.58 10.56
CA LEU A 243 26.73 13.18 11.84
C LEU A 243 27.56 12.19 12.66
N GLN A 244 28.14 12.62 13.76
CA GLN A 244 28.95 11.75 14.63
C GLN A 244 28.17 10.53 15.15
N ASN A 245 26.92 10.72 15.55
CA ASN A 245 26.08 9.68 16.16
C ASN A 245 24.80 9.40 15.34
N GLY A 246 24.77 9.75 14.08
CA GLY A 246 23.58 9.55 13.27
C GLY A 246 23.71 10.15 11.89
N ASN A 247 22.58 10.23 11.21
CA ASN A 247 22.43 11.00 9.97
C ASN A 247 21.00 11.51 9.81
N TYR A 248 20.82 12.41 8.89
CA TYR A 248 19.51 12.75 8.36
C TYR A 248 19.54 12.76 6.83
N ALA A 249 18.40 12.50 6.24
CA ALA A 249 18.24 12.47 4.78
C ALA A 249 16.92 13.14 4.37
N VAL A 250 16.97 13.74 3.20
CA VAL A 250 15.81 14.25 2.47
C VAL A 250 15.80 13.56 1.12
N ARG A 251 14.65 13.01 0.73
CA ARG A 251 14.45 12.44 -0.61
C ARG A 251 13.36 13.23 -1.31
N LEU A 252 13.59 13.56 -2.56
CA LEU A 252 12.59 14.11 -3.46
C LEU A 252 12.50 13.21 -4.67
N GLY A 253 11.33 12.71 -4.95
CA GLY A 253 11.07 11.76 -6.02
C GLY A 253 9.82 12.10 -6.82
N TYR A 254 9.76 11.54 -8.01
CA TYR A 254 8.60 11.49 -8.86
C TYR A 254 8.25 10.03 -9.11
N LYS A 255 7.04 9.65 -8.70
CA LYS A 255 6.50 8.28 -8.86
C LYS A 255 5.47 8.29 -9.98
N ARG A 256 5.55 7.29 -10.85
CA ARG A 256 4.57 7.06 -11.91
C ARG A 256 4.03 5.64 -11.88
N VAL A 257 2.72 5.51 -11.98
CA VAL A 257 2.01 4.24 -12.13
C VAL A 257 1.88 3.94 -13.62
N PHE A 258 2.48 2.86 -14.07
CA PHE A 258 2.49 2.43 -15.49
C PHE A 258 1.37 1.45 -15.80
N ALA A 259 0.97 0.64 -14.82
CA ALA A 259 -0.13 -0.29 -14.91
C ALA A 259 -0.78 -0.45 -13.53
N GLY A 260 -2.04 -0.74 -13.50
CA GLY A 260 -2.82 -0.84 -12.28
C GLY A 260 -3.91 0.21 -12.26
N GLU A 261 -4.36 0.58 -13.47
CA GLU A 261 -5.63 1.33 -13.58
C GLU A 261 -6.63 0.61 -12.71
N ALA A 262 -7.24 1.39 -11.88
CA ALA A 262 -8.32 1.11 -10.98
C ALA A 262 -8.62 -0.37 -10.71
N PRO A 263 -8.60 -0.82 -9.47
CA PRO A 263 -9.04 -2.17 -9.15
C PRO A 263 -10.46 -2.35 -9.69
N LEU A 264 -10.59 -3.19 -10.69
CA LEU A 264 -11.87 -3.48 -11.30
C LEU A 264 -12.73 -4.28 -10.32
N LEU A 265 -13.87 -3.74 -9.93
CA LEU A 265 -14.88 -4.44 -9.17
C LEU A 265 -15.98 -4.89 -10.12
N VAL A 266 -16.22 -6.18 -10.20
CA VAL A 266 -17.20 -6.78 -11.11
C VAL A 266 -18.24 -7.52 -10.28
N TYR A 267 -19.49 -7.11 -10.39
CA TYR A 267 -20.61 -7.77 -9.76
C TYR A 267 -21.60 -8.30 -10.81
N THR A 268 -22.21 -9.43 -10.48
CA THR A 268 -23.33 -10.00 -11.23
C THR A 268 -24.46 -10.27 -10.23
N MET A 269 -25.67 -9.82 -10.53
CA MET A 269 -26.85 -10.19 -9.76
C MET A 269 -27.24 -11.61 -10.14
N GLU A 270 -27.35 -12.50 -9.14
CA GLU A 270 -27.71 -13.88 -9.35
C GLU A 270 -29.08 -13.98 -10.06
N GLY A 271 -29.16 -14.72 -11.17
CA GLY A 271 -30.38 -14.92 -11.95
C GLY A 271 -30.75 -13.80 -12.93
N VAL A 272 -30.07 -12.65 -12.93
CA VAL A 272 -30.35 -11.54 -13.85
C VAL A 272 -29.41 -11.53 -15.05
N GLY A 273 -28.20 -12.10 -14.90
CA GLY A 273 -27.22 -12.22 -15.99
C GLY A 273 -26.51 -10.92 -16.39
N GLU A 274 -26.86 -9.79 -15.79
CA GLU A 274 -26.18 -8.52 -16.03
C GLU A 274 -24.94 -8.40 -15.17
N THR A 275 -23.83 -7.98 -15.79
CA THR A 275 -22.54 -7.78 -15.11
C THR A 275 -22.24 -6.29 -15.04
N GLN A 276 -22.08 -5.78 -13.82
CA GLN A 276 -21.69 -4.41 -13.56
C GLN A 276 -20.18 -4.34 -13.33
N ARG A 277 -19.53 -3.31 -13.87
CA ARG A 277 -18.10 -3.09 -13.74
C ARG A 277 -17.86 -1.70 -13.19
N TYR A 278 -17.12 -1.65 -12.10
CA TYR A 278 -16.73 -0.41 -11.44
C TYR A 278 -15.21 -0.29 -11.45
N SER A 279 -14.72 0.85 -11.89
CA SER A 279 -13.31 1.19 -11.81
C SER A 279 -13.14 2.52 -11.09
N TYR A 280 -12.17 2.60 -10.25
CA TYR A 280 -11.76 3.81 -9.56
C TYR A 280 -10.46 4.30 -10.21
N ASP A 281 -10.45 5.54 -10.69
CA ASP A 281 -9.23 6.11 -11.27
C ASP A 281 -8.29 6.54 -10.15
N ILE A 282 -7.19 5.83 -9.99
CA ILE A 282 -6.06 6.26 -9.15
C ILE A 282 -5.18 7.21 -9.94
N ASP A 283 -4.56 8.13 -9.26
CA ASP A 283 -3.57 9.00 -9.89
C ASP A 283 -2.42 8.19 -10.47
N LYS A 284 -1.88 8.68 -11.58
CA LYS A 284 -0.75 8.03 -12.25
C LYS A 284 0.58 8.66 -11.85
N ASP A 285 0.56 9.91 -11.48
CA ASP A 285 1.74 10.73 -11.24
C ASP A 285 1.71 11.33 -9.84
N TYR A 286 2.79 11.15 -9.09
CA TYR A 286 2.90 11.61 -7.70
C TYR A 286 4.24 12.30 -7.47
N LEU A 287 4.19 13.39 -6.72
CA LEU A 287 5.36 13.95 -6.07
C LEU A 287 5.58 13.22 -4.73
N HIS A 288 6.82 12.81 -4.45
CA HIS A 288 7.18 12.11 -3.23
C HIS A 288 8.27 12.85 -2.47
N LEU A 289 7.98 13.27 -1.25
CA LEU A 289 8.93 13.86 -0.32
C LEU A 289 9.10 12.97 0.89
N THR A 290 10.35 12.64 1.24
CA THR A 290 10.68 11.90 2.45
C THR A 290 11.70 12.67 3.28
N LEU A 291 11.47 12.72 4.58
CA LEU A 291 12.38 13.29 5.58
C LEU A 291 12.64 12.24 6.64
N GLY A 292 13.89 11.97 6.95
CA GLY A 292 14.20 10.96 7.94
C GLY A 292 15.61 11.09 8.53
N GLY A 293 15.87 10.26 9.52
CA GLY A 293 17.18 10.22 10.15
C GLY A 293 17.38 8.98 11.00
N THR A 294 18.63 8.62 11.21
CA THR A 294 19.07 7.51 12.04
C THR A 294 19.91 8.03 13.19
N LEU A 295 19.66 7.52 14.37
CA LEU A 295 20.42 7.80 15.58
C LEU A 295 21.00 6.49 16.16
N LYS A 296 22.28 6.48 16.47
CA LYS A 296 22.91 5.41 17.25
C LYS A 296 22.54 5.59 18.73
N LEU A 297 21.79 4.65 19.27
CA LEU A 297 21.40 4.66 20.69
C LEU A 297 22.47 3.99 21.55
N THR A 298 23.05 2.90 21.06
CA THR A 298 24.16 2.19 21.70
C THR A 298 25.15 1.68 20.64
N LYS A 299 26.17 0.94 21.05
CA LYS A 299 27.11 0.31 20.12
C LYS A 299 26.42 -0.67 19.14
N ASN A 300 25.33 -1.30 19.57
CA ASN A 300 24.66 -2.38 18.83
C ASN A 300 23.19 -2.06 18.51
N LEU A 301 22.66 -0.92 18.94
CA LEU A 301 21.27 -0.53 18.72
C LEU A 301 21.22 0.82 18.01
N SER A 302 20.46 0.90 16.94
CA SER A 302 20.12 2.15 16.28
C SER A 302 18.61 2.29 16.08
N ALA A 303 18.14 3.53 16.03
CA ALA A 303 16.76 3.88 15.71
C ALA A 303 16.75 4.77 14.47
N THR A 304 15.81 4.52 13.58
CA THR A 304 15.54 5.37 12.41
C THR A 304 14.08 5.85 12.49
N ALA A 305 13.87 7.13 12.29
CA ALA A 305 12.54 7.71 12.14
C ALA A 305 12.45 8.38 10.77
N GLU A 306 11.28 8.25 10.12
CA GLU A 306 11.04 8.79 8.79
C GLU A 306 9.59 9.27 8.66
N GLY A 307 9.39 10.38 7.97
CA GLY A 307 8.11 10.86 7.51
C GLY A 307 8.11 10.94 5.99
N ALA A 308 7.06 10.53 5.34
CA ALA A 308 6.90 10.63 3.90
C ALA A 308 5.56 11.24 3.52
N TRP A 309 5.55 11.96 2.44
CA TRP A 309 4.37 12.61 1.86
C TRP A 309 4.35 12.34 0.36
N LEU A 310 3.23 11.77 -0.10
CA LEU A 310 2.90 11.58 -1.51
C LEU A 310 1.73 12.51 -1.86
N GLU A 311 1.83 13.18 -2.98
CA GLU A 311 0.77 14.04 -3.53
C GLU A 311 0.58 13.72 -5.01
N GLY A 312 -0.61 13.29 -5.37
CA GLY A 312 -1.12 13.16 -6.73
C GLY A 312 -2.07 14.31 -7.07
N GLU A 313 -2.88 14.14 -8.08
CA GLU A 313 -3.91 15.11 -8.47
C GLU A 313 -5.14 15.04 -7.53
N HIS A 314 -5.55 13.82 -7.17
CA HIS A 314 -6.74 13.52 -6.36
C HIS A 314 -6.44 12.66 -5.14
N ASP A 315 -5.25 12.05 -5.09
CA ASP A 315 -4.84 11.12 -4.04
C ASP A 315 -3.69 11.71 -3.21
N ARG A 316 -3.76 11.52 -1.90
CA ARG A 316 -2.72 11.98 -0.96
C ARG A 316 -2.39 10.90 0.06
N GLU A 317 -1.11 10.76 0.40
CA GLU A 317 -0.64 9.86 1.45
C GLU A 317 0.36 10.57 2.36
N LEU A 318 0.19 10.43 3.67
CA LEU A 318 1.15 10.80 4.70
C LEU A 318 1.56 9.55 5.48
N LYS A 319 2.86 9.34 5.63
CA LYS A 319 3.42 8.19 6.35
C LYS A 319 4.36 8.63 7.46
N ALA A 320 4.31 7.94 8.60
CA ALA A 320 5.30 8.03 9.67
C ALA A 320 5.81 6.63 10.03
N ASP A 321 7.12 6.49 10.16
CA ASP A 321 7.82 5.21 10.31
C ASP A 321 8.88 5.30 11.41
N VAL A 322 8.98 4.26 12.23
CA VAL A 322 10.06 4.08 13.20
C VAL A 322 10.62 2.67 13.09
N LYS A 323 11.94 2.56 12.98
CA LYS A 323 12.67 1.30 12.90
C LYS A 323 13.69 1.19 14.03
N LEU A 324 13.78 0.01 14.63
CA LEU A 324 14.86 -0.36 15.54
C LEU A 324 15.68 -1.46 14.90
N ASN A 325 16.99 -1.38 15.04
CA ASN A 325 17.92 -2.35 14.48
C ASN A 325 18.93 -2.78 15.54
N TRP A 326 19.05 -4.08 15.75
CA TRP A 326 19.98 -4.70 16.68
C TRP A 326 21.02 -5.54 15.95
N ALA A 327 22.30 -5.25 16.20
CA ALA A 327 23.44 -6.03 15.74
C ALA A 327 23.93 -6.92 16.89
N PHE A 328 24.08 -8.22 16.66
CA PHE A 328 24.53 -9.22 17.64
C PHE A 328 25.99 -9.61 17.42
#